data_b580ff196513df5a4074c437670c5c58
#
_entry.id   b580ff196513df5a4074c437670c5c58
#
_cell.length_a   1.000
_cell.length_b   1.000
_cell.length_c   1.000
_cell.angle_alpha   90.00
_cell.angle_beta   90.00
_cell.angle_gamma   90.00
#
_symmetry.space_group_name_H-M   'P 1'
#
loop_
_entity.id
_entity.type
_entity.pdbx_description
1 polymer ?
#
loop_
_entity_poly.entity_id
_entity_poly.type
_entity_poly.pdbx_seq_one_letter_code
_entity_poly.pdbx_strand_id
1 'polypeptide(L)'
;VPVRFGTWFWSMGHTPGYAVGERTDRIEFLEECKALIPYVDEINYFGHFNSPLDGRPNHVHHTGWVATRTATAPVLPGDIPAPTLDVLVADAIGGNTRFRSIDMTCTGNPRDSFTARNTHTRNAGEVSPRALYARLFGEGFQDPAKTGSQADPDLMLQQSVLSGIREQRQRFERRVGAADRARLDEYFTSIRQLETQLALQQQQPAALAACLKPQLPAEGPVGLEINVAQGNHDAMARLLVMALACNQTRVFNMAFNNALSSLRRPGTAYTHHTLTHEEAVDQKFGYQPEA
;
A
#
# COMPACT_ATOMS: atom_id res chain seq x y z
N VAL A 1 12.29 1.60 -19.38
CA VAL A 1 11.68 2.05 -18.11
C VAL A 1 11.32 0.80 -17.31
N PRO A 2 11.70 0.68 -16.03
CA PRO A 2 11.34 -0.48 -15.25
C PRO A 2 9.82 -0.56 -15.05
N VAL A 3 9.28 -1.78 -15.05
CA VAL A 3 7.88 -2.03 -14.71
C VAL A 3 7.64 -1.58 -13.28
N ARG A 4 6.54 -0.88 -13.04
CA ARG A 4 6.04 -0.46 -11.73
C ARG A 4 4.62 -0.95 -11.57
N PHE A 5 4.25 -1.30 -10.34
CA PHE A 5 2.91 -1.72 -9.99
C PHE A 5 2.47 -0.99 -8.73
N GLY A 6 1.24 -0.54 -8.71
CA GLY A 6 0.67 0.08 -7.53
C GLY A 6 -0.80 -0.22 -7.38
N THR A 7 -1.26 -0.25 -6.14
CA THR A 7 -2.67 -0.29 -5.80
C THR A 7 -3.04 0.98 -5.06
N TRP A 8 -4.19 1.54 -5.42
CA TRP A 8 -4.79 2.69 -4.78
C TRP A 8 -6.19 2.34 -4.35
N PHE A 9 -6.43 2.34 -3.06
CA PHE A 9 -7.68 1.87 -2.49
C PHE A 9 -8.46 3.01 -1.86
N TRP A 10 -9.72 3.10 -2.22
CA TRP A 10 -10.77 3.78 -1.47
C TRP A 10 -11.95 2.83 -1.37
N SER A 11 -12.71 2.92 -0.28
CA SER A 11 -13.89 2.09 -0.06
C SER A 11 -15.18 2.80 -0.44
N MET A 12 -16.29 2.09 -0.35
CA MET A 12 -17.67 2.53 -0.61
C MET A 12 -18.02 2.67 -2.10
N GLY A 13 -17.07 2.35 -2.99
CA GLY A 13 -17.33 2.39 -4.43
C GLY A 13 -17.47 3.82 -4.97
N HIS A 14 -18.34 3.99 -5.94
CA HIS A 14 -18.70 5.27 -6.55
C HIS A 14 -20.21 5.32 -6.78
N THR A 15 -20.76 6.51 -6.91
CA THR A 15 -22.19 6.72 -7.17
C THR A 15 -22.54 6.33 -8.60
N PRO A 16 -23.45 5.36 -8.84
CA PRO A 16 -23.88 4.98 -10.18
C PRO A 16 -24.45 6.18 -10.94
N GLY A 17 -24.05 6.32 -12.21
CA GLY A 17 -24.50 7.41 -13.06
C GLY A 17 -23.97 8.81 -12.70
N TYR A 18 -23.07 8.92 -11.69
CA TYR A 18 -22.47 10.18 -11.27
C TYR A 18 -20.94 10.18 -11.36
N ALA A 19 -20.32 9.03 -11.20
CA ALA A 19 -18.88 8.87 -11.36
C ALA A 19 -18.48 8.55 -12.80
N VAL A 20 -19.16 7.58 -13.41
CA VAL A 20 -18.91 7.11 -14.79
C VAL A 20 -20.22 7.01 -15.54
N GLY A 21 -20.27 7.57 -16.74
CA GLY A 21 -21.44 7.51 -17.62
C GLY A 21 -21.68 6.11 -18.20
N GLU A 22 -22.92 5.83 -18.59
CA GLU A 22 -23.36 4.53 -19.12
C GLU A 22 -23.02 4.33 -20.62
N ARG A 23 -21.91 4.87 -21.09
CA ARG A 23 -21.48 4.68 -22.47
C ARG A 23 -20.71 3.38 -22.63
N THR A 24 -20.93 2.70 -23.76
CA THR A 24 -20.28 1.42 -24.10
C THR A 24 -19.12 1.58 -25.09
N ASP A 25 -19.04 2.72 -25.76
CA ASP A 25 -18.06 3.00 -26.80
C ASP A 25 -16.80 3.73 -26.30
N ARG A 26 -16.90 4.37 -25.12
CA ARG A 26 -15.79 5.08 -24.48
C ARG A 26 -16.06 5.28 -22.99
N ILE A 27 -15.00 5.52 -22.22
CA ILE A 27 -15.13 5.95 -20.82
C ILE A 27 -15.57 7.41 -20.80
N GLU A 28 -16.60 7.71 -20.03
CA GLU A 28 -17.06 9.07 -19.76
C GLU A 28 -17.01 9.31 -18.24
N PHE A 29 -15.97 9.99 -17.78
CA PHE A 29 -15.89 10.41 -16.38
C PHE A 29 -16.79 11.62 -16.13
N LEU A 30 -17.66 11.48 -15.13
CA LEU A 30 -18.61 12.50 -14.69
C LEU A 30 -18.05 13.28 -13.48
N GLU A 31 -18.92 14.00 -12.76
CA GLU A 31 -18.51 14.96 -11.73
C GLU A 31 -17.63 14.34 -10.65
N GLU A 32 -17.96 13.15 -10.14
CA GLU A 32 -17.21 12.48 -9.07
C GLU A 32 -15.80 12.09 -9.50
N CYS A 33 -15.62 11.73 -10.77
CA CYS A 33 -14.35 11.29 -11.36
C CYS A 33 -13.73 12.33 -12.32
N LYS A 34 -14.18 13.57 -12.33
CA LYS A 34 -13.73 14.61 -13.28
C LYS A 34 -12.22 14.84 -13.30
N ALA A 35 -11.54 14.62 -12.18
CA ALA A 35 -10.08 14.72 -12.08
C ALA A 35 -9.36 13.70 -12.96
N LEU A 36 -10.03 12.61 -13.39
CA LEU A 36 -9.48 11.58 -14.26
C LEU A 36 -9.65 11.88 -15.75
N ILE A 37 -10.46 12.87 -16.12
CA ILE A 37 -10.73 13.23 -17.54
C ILE A 37 -9.44 13.45 -18.34
N PRO A 38 -8.40 14.17 -17.84
CA PRO A 38 -7.16 14.37 -18.59
C PRO A 38 -6.38 13.08 -18.90
N TYR A 39 -6.71 11.98 -18.23
CA TYR A 39 -6.00 10.70 -18.30
C TYR A 39 -6.87 9.58 -18.91
N VAL A 40 -8.02 9.91 -19.49
CA VAL A 40 -9.01 8.93 -19.98
C VAL A 40 -8.41 7.93 -20.97
N ASP A 41 -7.49 8.37 -21.81
CA ASP A 41 -6.81 7.51 -22.80
C ASP A 41 -5.78 6.56 -22.18
N GLU A 42 -5.43 6.76 -20.92
CA GLU A 42 -4.47 5.95 -20.17
C GLU A 42 -5.16 5.02 -19.15
N ILE A 43 -6.51 5.05 -19.08
CA ILE A 43 -7.30 4.33 -18.08
C ILE A 43 -8.14 3.24 -18.74
N ASN A 44 -8.10 2.04 -18.13
CA ASN A 44 -9.07 0.98 -18.40
C ASN A 44 -10.07 0.93 -17.23
N TYR A 45 -11.32 1.14 -17.50
CA TYR A 45 -12.38 1.04 -16.50
C TYR A 45 -13.04 -0.36 -16.58
N PHE A 46 -13.09 -1.03 -15.44
CA PHE A 46 -13.72 -2.34 -15.28
C PHE A 46 -14.94 -2.20 -14.39
N GLY A 47 -16.11 -2.04 -15.01
CA GLY A 47 -17.40 -2.03 -14.32
C GLY A 47 -18.03 -3.42 -14.19
N HIS A 48 -19.06 -3.53 -13.37
CA HIS A 48 -19.89 -4.74 -13.19
C HIS A 48 -19.14 -6.00 -12.69
N PHE A 49 -17.97 -5.82 -12.07
CA PHE A 49 -17.25 -6.91 -11.42
C PHE A 49 -17.82 -7.17 -10.04
N ASN A 50 -18.07 -8.42 -9.72
CA ASN A 50 -18.48 -8.86 -8.40
C ASN A 50 -17.31 -9.51 -7.67
N SER A 51 -17.23 -9.29 -6.37
CA SER A 51 -16.28 -10.02 -5.52
C SER A 51 -16.70 -11.50 -5.44
N PRO A 52 -15.79 -12.46 -5.70
CA PRO A 52 -16.11 -13.88 -5.61
C PRO A 52 -16.41 -14.25 -4.15
N LEU A 53 -17.48 -15.00 -3.94
CA LEU A 53 -17.81 -15.57 -2.63
C LEU A 53 -17.45 -17.07 -2.54
N ASP A 54 -17.46 -17.78 -3.67
CA ASP A 54 -17.12 -19.20 -3.78
C ASP A 54 -17.92 -20.09 -2.78
N GLY A 55 -19.20 -19.75 -2.57
CA GLY A 55 -20.07 -20.41 -1.61
C GLY A 55 -19.77 -20.10 -0.14
N ARG A 56 -18.87 -19.18 0.14
CA ARG A 56 -18.49 -18.76 1.50
C ARG A 56 -19.41 -17.66 2.03
N PRO A 57 -19.49 -17.49 3.36
CA PRO A 57 -20.26 -16.41 3.97
C PRO A 57 -19.76 -15.02 3.51
N ASN A 58 -20.71 -14.10 3.34
CA ASN A 58 -20.37 -12.70 3.12
C ASN A 58 -20.20 -11.99 4.48
N HIS A 59 -18.98 -11.54 4.75
CA HIS A 59 -18.64 -10.72 5.92
C HIS A 59 -18.64 -9.22 5.58
N VAL A 60 -19.57 -8.82 4.72
CA VAL A 60 -19.82 -7.43 4.31
C VAL A 60 -18.53 -6.77 3.74
N HIS A 61 -18.12 -5.62 4.28
CA HIS A 61 -16.97 -4.87 3.81
C HIS A 61 -15.64 -5.64 3.90
N HIS A 62 -15.51 -6.53 4.89
CA HIS A 62 -14.32 -7.37 5.01
C HIS A 62 -14.19 -8.31 3.81
N THR A 63 -15.26 -8.99 3.42
CA THR A 63 -15.28 -9.85 2.22
C THR A 63 -14.91 -9.04 0.98
N GLY A 64 -15.47 -7.85 0.82
CA GLY A 64 -15.22 -7.01 -0.36
C GLY A 64 -13.74 -6.72 -0.57
N TRP A 65 -13.06 -6.16 0.46
CA TRP A 65 -11.65 -5.81 0.29
C TRP A 65 -10.74 -7.05 0.19
N VAL A 66 -11.03 -8.12 0.96
CA VAL A 66 -10.23 -9.35 0.91
C VAL A 66 -10.36 -10.02 -0.44
N ALA A 67 -11.59 -10.27 -0.92
CA ALA A 67 -11.82 -10.95 -2.19
C ALA A 67 -11.28 -10.16 -3.39
N THR A 68 -11.43 -8.83 -3.37
CA THR A 68 -10.91 -7.96 -4.43
C THR A 68 -9.38 -8.00 -4.51
N ARG A 69 -8.71 -8.11 -3.36
CA ARG A 69 -7.24 -8.07 -3.30
C ARG A 69 -6.55 -9.43 -3.36
N THR A 70 -7.26 -10.50 -3.03
CA THR A 70 -6.70 -11.86 -2.98
C THR A 70 -7.34 -12.82 -3.98
N ALA A 71 -8.41 -12.41 -4.68
CA ALA A 71 -9.28 -13.25 -5.50
C ALA A 71 -9.87 -14.45 -4.73
N THR A 72 -9.96 -14.38 -3.40
CA THR A 72 -10.45 -15.46 -2.53
C THR A 72 -11.29 -14.88 -1.40
N ALA A 73 -12.52 -15.35 -1.21
CA ALA A 73 -13.37 -14.88 -0.12
C ALA A 73 -12.89 -15.45 1.24
N PRO A 74 -13.00 -14.67 2.33
CA PRO A 74 -12.68 -15.16 3.68
C PRO A 74 -13.71 -16.20 4.16
N VAL A 75 -13.28 -17.14 5.01
CA VAL A 75 -14.17 -18.12 5.67
C VAL A 75 -14.73 -17.55 6.97
N LEU A 76 -13.88 -16.88 7.74
CA LEU A 76 -14.22 -16.26 9.02
C LEU A 76 -14.02 -14.75 8.97
N PRO A 77 -14.73 -13.99 9.83
CA PRO A 77 -14.44 -12.56 10.00
C PRO A 77 -12.95 -12.34 10.36
N GLY A 78 -12.27 -11.49 9.62
CA GLY A 78 -10.85 -11.20 9.84
C GLY A 78 -9.86 -12.07 9.07
N ASP A 79 -10.29 -13.16 8.43
CA ASP A 79 -9.43 -14.00 7.60
C ASP A 79 -8.91 -13.27 6.36
N ILE A 80 -7.64 -13.56 6.03
CA ILE A 80 -7.02 -13.22 4.74
C ILE A 80 -6.43 -14.51 4.20
N PRO A 81 -7.18 -15.26 3.38
CA PRO A 81 -6.87 -16.65 3.03
C PRO A 81 -5.71 -16.80 2.03
N ALA A 82 -5.31 -15.71 1.36
CA ALA A 82 -4.25 -15.72 0.36
C ALA A 82 -3.47 -14.40 0.39
N PRO A 83 -2.26 -14.35 -0.18
CA PRO A 83 -1.53 -13.10 -0.37
C PRO A 83 -2.32 -12.12 -1.22
N THR A 84 -2.24 -10.83 -0.87
CA THR A 84 -2.78 -9.77 -1.70
C THR A 84 -1.95 -9.59 -2.98
N LEU A 85 -2.56 -9.11 -4.04
CA LEU A 85 -1.93 -8.99 -5.36
C LEU A 85 -0.63 -8.17 -5.32
N ASP A 86 -0.60 -7.09 -4.56
CA ASP A 86 0.59 -6.25 -4.37
C ASP A 86 1.76 -7.02 -3.75
N VAL A 87 1.48 -7.92 -2.80
CA VAL A 87 2.50 -8.79 -2.19
C VAL A 87 3.06 -9.78 -3.22
N LEU A 88 2.19 -10.39 -4.03
CA LEU A 88 2.63 -11.30 -5.10
C LEU A 88 3.51 -10.58 -6.13
N VAL A 89 3.11 -9.37 -6.52
CA VAL A 89 3.91 -8.55 -7.45
C VAL A 89 5.21 -8.09 -6.80
N ALA A 90 5.21 -7.72 -5.52
CA ALA A 90 6.43 -7.36 -4.80
C ALA A 90 7.39 -8.54 -4.70
N ASP A 91 6.89 -9.77 -4.57
CA ASP A 91 7.69 -10.99 -4.61
C ASP A 91 8.38 -11.16 -5.98
N ALA A 92 7.71 -10.81 -7.07
CA ALA A 92 8.21 -10.97 -8.43
C ALA A 92 9.20 -9.87 -8.86
N ILE A 93 8.92 -8.59 -8.57
CA ILE A 93 9.70 -7.46 -9.14
C ILE A 93 10.33 -6.54 -8.11
N GLY A 94 9.99 -6.69 -6.81
CA GLY A 94 10.49 -5.81 -5.73
C GLY A 94 11.86 -6.19 -5.18
N GLY A 95 12.41 -7.36 -5.57
CA GLY A 95 13.63 -7.90 -4.98
C GLY A 95 14.91 -7.12 -5.28
N ASN A 96 14.91 -6.27 -6.31
CA ASN A 96 16.07 -5.51 -6.78
C ASN A 96 15.94 -4.01 -6.54
N THR A 97 15.14 -3.59 -5.58
CA THR A 97 14.97 -2.19 -5.18
C THR A 97 15.21 -2.02 -3.69
N ARG A 98 15.55 -0.80 -3.28
CA ARG A 98 15.85 -0.46 -1.88
C ARG A 98 14.70 -0.87 -0.94
N PHE A 99 13.46 -0.66 -1.36
CA PHE A 99 12.25 -1.11 -0.68
C PHE A 99 11.50 -2.07 -1.59
N ARG A 100 11.19 -3.25 -1.08
CA ARG A 100 10.43 -4.27 -1.82
C ARG A 100 9.05 -3.78 -2.20
N SER A 101 8.36 -3.12 -1.24
CA SER A 101 7.14 -2.35 -1.43
C SER A 101 7.12 -1.14 -0.50
N ILE A 102 6.29 -0.17 -0.82
CA ILE A 102 5.95 0.95 0.05
C ILE A 102 4.45 0.90 0.28
N ASP A 103 4.08 0.71 1.54
CA ASP A 103 2.69 0.61 1.97
C ASP A 103 2.34 1.87 2.77
N MET A 104 1.25 2.55 2.39
CA MET A 104 0.83 3.83 2.96
C MET A 104 -0.66 3.82 3.27
N THR A 105 -1.06 4.53 4.32
CA THR A 105 -2.47 4.72 4.66
C THR A 105 -2.72 6.09 5.26
N CYS A 106 -3.80 6.73 4.85
CA CYS A 106 -4.16 8.09 5.29
C CYS A 106 -5.07 8.10 6.52
N THR A 107 -5.46 6.93 7.05
CA THR A 107 -6.40 6.80 8.17
C THR A 107 -5.77 7.00 9.55
N GLY A 108 -4.44 7.00 9.62
CA GLY A 108 -3.71 6.99 10.88
C GLY A 108 -3.58 5.62 11.55
N ASN A 109 -4.19 4.58 10.98
CA ASN A 109 -4.07 3.22 11.46
C ASN A 109 -3.22 2.38 10.49
N PRO A 110 -2.02 1.93 10.87
CA PRO A 110 -1.14 1.19 9.96
C PRO A 110 -1.73 -0.15 9.46
N ARG A 111 -2.76 -0.68 10.13
CA ARG A 111 -3.47 -1.90 9.69
C ARG A 111 -4.40 -1.68 8.50
N ASP A 112 -4.74 -0.44 8.18
CA ASP A 112 -5.60 -0.10 7.05
C ASP A 112 -4.84 -0.08 5.71
N SER A 113 -3.63 -0.58 5.66
CA SER A 113 -2.86 -0.75 4.41
C SER A 113 -3.52 -1.71 3.43
N PHE A 114 -4.33 -2.65 3.90
CA PHE A 114 -4.97 -3.73 3.12
C PHE A 114 -3.98 -4.57 2.31
N THR A 115 -2.77 -4.70 2.79
CA THR A 115 -1.74 -5.53 2.19
C THR A 115 -1.29 -6.60 3.18
N ALA A 116 -1.32 -7.84 2.76
CA ALA A 116 -1.07 -8.98 3.63
C ALA A 116 -0.59 -10.20 2.85
N ARG A 117 0.25 -11.00 3.48
CA ARG A 117 0.60 -12.33 2.98
C ARG A 117 -0.41 -13.39 3.41
N ASN A 118 -1.01 -13.22 4.56
CA ASN A 118 -2.08 -14.06 5.13
C ASN A 118 -2.69 -13.34 6.34
N THR A 119 -3.64 -13.99 7.03
CA THR A 119 -4.30 -13.48 8.24
C THR A 119 -3.34 -12.95 9.31
N HIS A 120 -2.18 -13.57 9.48
CA HIS A 120 -1.23 -13.27 10.55
C HIS A 120 -0.09 -12.35 10.12
N THR A 121 0.14 -12.21 8.82
CA THR A 121 1.27 -11.45 8.27
C THR A 121 0.73 -10.33 7.39
N ARG A 122 0.50 -9.16 8.00
CA ARG A 122 0.05 -7.94 7.34
C ARG A 122 1.20 -6.94 7.29
N ASN A 123 1.35 -6.24 6.19
CA ASN A 123 2.27 -5.13 6.11
C ASN A 123 1.66 -3.92 6.83
N ALA A 124 2.44 -3.30 7.69
CA ALA A 124 2.04 -2.03 8.29
C ALA A 124 2.22 -0.89 7.27
N GLY A 125 1.17 -0.09 7.07
CA GLY A 125 1.26 1.11 6.25
C GLY A 125 1.89 2.27 7.02
N GLU A 126 2.69 3.08 6.35
CA GLU A 126 3.11 4.36 6.87
C GLU A 126 1.90 5.29 7.02
N VAL A 127 1.77 5.92 8.16
CA VAL A 127 0.62 6.77 8.50
C VAL A 127 0.97 8.26 8.52
N SER A 128 2.26 8.59 8.50
CA SER A 128 2.76 9.95 8.58
C SER A 128 3.64 10.27 7.37
N PRO A 129 3.39 11.36 6.66
CA PRO A 129 4.27 11.82 5.58
C PRO A 129 5.71 12.05 6.06
N ARG A 130 5.89 12.52 7.29
CA ARG A 130 7.21 12.77 7.87
C ARG A 130 7.97 11.48 8.16
N ALA A 131 7.28 10.45 8.69
CA ALA A 131 7.86 9.12 8.89
C ALA A 131 8.22 8.47 7.54
N LEU A 132 7.34 8.58 6.55
CA LEU A 132 7.60 8.12 5.19
C LEU A 132 8.83 8.82 4.59
N TYR A 133 8.94 10.14 4.73
CA TYR A 133 10.11 10.89 4.27
C TYR A 133 11.39 10.40 4.96
N ALA A 134 11.38 10.25 6.28
CA ALA A 134 12.55 9.80 7.04
C ALA A 134 13.00 8.39 6.57
N ARG A 135 12.05 7.50 6.30
CA ARG A 135 12.33 6.17 5.76
C ARG A 135 12.92 6.20 4.35
N LEU A 136 12.39 7.04 3.47
CA LEU A 136 12.76 7.07 2.05
C LEU A 136 13.98 7.95 1.78
N PHE A 137 14.06 9.12 2.43
CA PHE A 137 14.99 10.20 2.13
C PHE A 137 15.76 10.70 3.36
N GLY A 138 15.68 10.00 4.50
CA GLY A 138 16.43 10.30 5.72
C GLY A 138 17.92 10.00 5.60
N GLU A 139 18.57 9.74 6.73
CA GLU A 139 20.03 9.57 6.81
C GLU A 139 20.58 8.44 5.92
N GLY A 140 19.84 7.35 5.78
CA GLY A 140 20.21 6.23 4.89
C GLY A 140 19.98 6.49 3.39
N PHE A 141 19.49 7.65 2.98
CA PHE A 141 19.31 7.98 1.57
C PHE A 141 20.59 8.60 1.00
N GLN A 142 21.18 7.89 0.06
CA GLN A 142 22.33 8.38 -0.69
C GLN A 142 21.85 9.22 -1.87
N ASP A 143 21.92 10.53 -1.71
CA ASP A 143 21.55 11.48 -2.77
C ASP A 143 22.51 11.32 -3.97
N PRO A 144 22.03 10.92 -5.16
CA PRO A 144 22.89 10.72 -6.31
C PRO A 144 23.54 12.01 -6.81
N ALA A 145 23.07 13.18 -6.38
CA ALA A 145 23.67 14.48 -6.68
C ALA A 145 24.85 14.83 -5.76
N LYS A 146 25.08 14.04 -4.68
CA LYS A 146 26.15 14.28 -3.71
C LYS A 146 27.22 13.21 -3.81
N THR A 147 28.49 13.61 -3.88
CA THR A 147 29.63 12.70 -3.77
C THR A 147 30.02 12.51 -2.30
N GLY A 148 30.22 11.25 -1.86
CA GLY A 148 30.70 10.94 -0.52
C GLY A 148 29.58 10.50 0.44
N SER A 149 29.06 9.31 0.23
CA SER A 149 28.08 8.69 1.13
C SER A 149 28.80 7.97 2.28
N GLN A 150 28.34 8.20 3.50
CA GLN A 150 28.68 7.36 4.65
C GLN A 150 27.67 6.20 4.76
N ALA A 151 28.17 5.00 5.04
CA ALA A 151 27.33 3.84 5.34
C ALA A 151 26.55 4.11 6.63
N ASP A 152 25.25 3.78 6.62
CA ASP A 152 24.37 3.90 7.77
C ASP A 152 24.78 2.88 8.86
N PRO A 153 25.21 3.31 10.07
CA PRO A 153 25.62 2.40 11.13
C PRO A 153 24.54 1.41 11.58
N ASP A 154 23.27 1.82 11.56
CA ASP A 154 22.16 0.98 11.97
C ASP A 154 21.90 -0.15 10.95
N LEU A 155 22.03 0.14 9.66
CA LEU A 155 21.99 -0.88 8.62
C LEU A 155 23.15 -1.87 8.71
N MET A 156 24.35 -1.40 9.08
CA MET A 156 25.51 -2.26 9.32
C MET A 156 25.29 -3.18 10.52
N LEU A 157 24.70 -2.64 11.59
CA LEU A 157 24.36 -3.43 12.78
C LEU A 157 23.33 -4.51 12.47
N GLN A 158 22.26 -4.17 11.73
CA GLN A 158 21.22 -5.13 11.30
C GLN A 158 21.82 -6.25 10.44
N GLN A 159 22.71 -5.94 9.51
CA GLN A 159 23.42 -6.95 8.71
C GLN A 159 24.32 -7.85 9.58
N SER A 160 24.99 -7.28 10.57
CA SER A 160 25.83 -8.04 11.50
C SER A 160 25.01 -9.05 12.31
N VAL A 161 23.83 -8.65 12.81
CA VAL A 161 22.91 -9.54 13.53
C VAL A 161 22.43 -10.69 12.62
N LEU A 162 22.04 -10.40 11.39
CA LEU A 162 21.58 -11.42 10.45
C LEU A 162 22.70 -12.40 10.06
N SER A 163 23.93 -11.90 9.91
CA SER A 163 25.10 -12.76 9.64
C SER A 163 25.38 -13.72 10.81
N GLY A 164 25.21 -13.28 12.05
CA GLY A 164 25.32 -14.14 13.23
C GLY A 164 24.27 -15.25 13.26
N ILE A 165 23.05 -14.96 12.86
CA ILE A 165 21.96 -15.95 12.74
C ILE A 165 22.29 -17.01 11.71
N ARG A 166 22.96 -16.64 10.61
CA ARG A 166 23.34 -17.59 9.54
C ARG A 166 24.27 -18.69 10.02
N GLU A 167 25.22 -18.40 10.90
CA GLU A 167 26.12 -19.41 11.47
C GLU A 167 25.40 -20.37 12.42
N GLN A 168 24.47 -19.87 13.23
CA GLN A 168 23.64 -20.70 14.10
C GLN A 168 22.74 -21.63 13.30
N ARG A 169 22.18 -21.15 12.17
CA ARG A 169 21.40 -21.92 11.24
C ARG A 169 22.09 -23.20 10.80
N GLN A 170 23.32 -23.09 10.27
CA GLN A 170 24.07 -24.24 9.74
C GLN A 170 24.29 -25.33 10.79
N ARG A 171 24.39 -24.94 12.06
CA ARG A 171 24.49 -25.89 13.18
C ARG A 171 23.15 -26.55 13.49
N PHE A 172 22.04 -25.82 13.35
CA PHE A 172 20.70 -26.27 13.68
C PHE A 172 20.14 -27.19 12.59
N GLU A 173 20.34 -26.88 11.31
CA GLU A 173 19.90 -27.70 10.16
C GLU A 173 20.47 -29.13 10.20
N ARG A 174 21.65 -29.33 10.77
CA ARG A 174 22.25 -30.65 10.94
C ARG A 174 21.60 -31.51 12.02
N ARG A 175 20.73 -30.92 12.86
CA ARG A 175 20.16 -31.55 14.06
C ARG A 175 18.66 -31.82 13.94
N VAL A 176 18.00 -31.35 12.91
CA VAL A 176 16.53 -31.43 12.71
C VAL A 176 16.15 -32.41 11.63
N GLY A 177 14.94 -32.97 11.71
CA GLY A 177 14.36 -33.89 10.74
C GLY A 177 14.00 -33.22 9.41
N ALA A 178 13.65 -34.01 8.39
CA ALA A 178 13.38 -33.50 7.04
C ALA A 178 12.18 -32.51 7.00
N ALA A 179 11.10 -32.78 7.75
CA ALA A 179 9.93 -31.90 7.77
C ALA A 179 10.23 -30.54 8.44
N ASP A 180 11.00 -30.54 9.52
CA ASP A 180 11.39 -29.30 10.19
C ASP A 180 12.43 -28.52 9.37
N ARG A 181 13.26 -29.25 8.60
CA ARG A 181 14.21 -28.64 7.68
C ARG A 181 13.51 -27.85 6.58
N ALA A 182 12.40 -28.37 6.02
CA ALA A 182 11.61 -27.65 5.02
C ALA A 182 11.02 -26.33 5.58
N ARG A 183 10.49 -26.34 6.82
CA ARG A 183 9.98 -25.14 7.50
C ARG A 183 11.09 -24.14 7.80
N LEU A 184 12.24 -24.62 8.21
CA LEU A 184 13.43 -23.79 8.44
C LEU A 184 13.94 -23.17 7.15
N ASP A 185 13.92 -23.88 6.03
CA ASP A 185 14.31 -23.35 4.71
C ASP A 185 13.42 -22.21 4.26
N GLU A 186 12.11 -22.28 4.52
CA GLU A 186 11.17 -21.20 4.24
C GLU A 186 11.49 -19.96 5.11
N TYR A 187 11.69 -20.16 6.41
CA TYR A 187 12.08 -19.09 7.34
C TYR A 187 13.42 -18.45 6.94
N PHE A 188 14.42 -19.24 6.58
CA PHE A 188 15.72 -18.74 6.18
C PHE A 188 15.74 -18.12 4.78
N THR A 189 14.82 -18.50 3.91
CA THR A 189 14.61 -17.80 2.65
C THR A 189 14.14 -16.36 2.91
N SER A 190 13.24 -16.17 3.86
CA SER A 190 12.81 -14.84 4.30
C SER A 190 13.96 -14.00 4.88
N ILE A 191 14.84 -14.62 5.68
CA ILE A 191 16.04 -13.94 6.21
C ILE A 191 17.00 -13.54 5.07
N ARG A 192 17.26 -14.42 4.09
CA ARG A 192 18.10 -14.07 2.93
C ARG A 192 17.53 -12.92 2.11
N GLN A 193 16.21 -12.89 1.95
CA GLN A 193 15.53 -11.78 1.30
C GLN A 193 15.74 -10.47 2.07
N LEU A 194 15.67 -10.51 3.40
CA LEU A 194 15.94 -9.37 4.25
C LEU A 194 17.40 -8.91 4.17
N GLU A 195 18.37 -9.83 4.21
CA GLU A 195 19.80 -9.53 4.01
C GLU A 195 20.06 -8.82 2.67
N THR A 196 19.49 -9.36 1.58
CA THR A 196 19.56 -8.75 0.25
C THR A 196 18.95 -7.35 0.25
N GLN A 197 17.80 -7.19 0.89
CA GLN A 197 17.11 -5.90 0.97
C GLN A 197 17.94 -4.86 1.75
N LEU A 198 18.56 -5.25 2.85
CA LEU A 198 19.44 -4.36 3.63
C LEU A 198 20.69 -3.99 2.84
N ALA A 199 21.27 -4.92 2.08
CA ALA A 199 22.40 -4.63 1.19
C ALA A 199 22.01 -3.64 0.10
N LEU A 200 20.82 -3.75 -0.48
CA LEU A 200 20.29 -2.81 -1.47
C LEU A 200 20.02 -1.42 -0.86
N GLN A 201 19.60 -1.35 0.40
CA GLN A 201 19.40 -0.07 1.10
C GLN A 201 20.69 0.72 1.30
N GLN A 202 21.84 0.04 1.37
CA GLN A 202 23.15 0.67 1.47
C GLN A 202 23.70 1.15 0.11
N GLN A 203 23.12 0.71 -1.00
CA GLN A 203 23.57 1.13 -2.31
C GLN A 203 23.06 2.52 -2.64
N GLN A 204 23.92 3.33 -3.22
CA GLN A 204 23.50 4.60 -3.78
C GLN A 204 22.52 4.35 -4.93
N PRO A 205 21.36 5.05 -4.96
CA PRO A 205 20.46 4.98 -6.11
C PRO A 205 21.22 5.32 -7.39
N ALA A 206 20.89 4.67 -8.50
CA ALA A 206 21.43 5.04 -9.80
C ALA A 206 21.21 6.54 -10.04
N ALA A 207 22.20 7.22 -10.59
CA ALA A 207 22.10 8.63 -10.94
C ALA A 207 21.07 8.81 -12.07
N LEU A 208 19.81 8.93 -11.69
CA LEU A 208 18.70 9.23 -12.58
C LEU A 208 18.45 10.75 -12.51
N ALA A 209 18.41 11.42 -13.64
CA ALA A 209 18.17 12.87 -13.71
C ALA A 209 16.85 13.30 -13.02
N ALA A 210 15.88 12.41 -12.98
CA ALA A 210 14.60 12.62 -12.31
C ALA A 210 14.63 12.35 -10.79
N CYS A 211 15.71 11.79 -10.24
CA CYS A 211 15.84 11.51 -8.81
C CYS A 211 16.31 12.75 -8.07
N LEU A 212 15.38 13.43 -7.45
CA LEU A 212 15.65 14.60 -6.61
C LEU A 212 15.20 14.32 -5.18
N LYS A 213 16.02 14.71 -4.20
CA LYS A 213 15.60 14.63 -2.79
C LYS A 213 14.50 15.67 -2.55
N PRO A 214 13.28 15.26 -2.18
CA PRO A 214 12.19 16.19 -1.91
C PRO A 214 12.43 16.98 -0.62
N GLN A 215 11.67 18.06 -0.45
CA GLN A 215 11.65 18.79 0.81
C GLN A 215 10.99 17.95 1.92
N LEU A 216 11.48 18.11 3.15
CA LEU A 216 10.87 17.48 4.33
C LEU A 216 9.45 18.03 4.48
N PRO A 217 8.41 17.19 4.49
CA PRO A 217 7.05 17.65 4.75
C PRO A 217 6.93 18.19 6.18
N ALA A 218 6.05 19.19 6.35
CA ALA A 218 5.67 19.66 7.67
C ALA A 218 5.05 18.50 8.46
N GLU A 219 5.24 18.52 9.77
CA GLU A 219 4.50 17.62 10.66
C GLU A 219 3.04 18.07 10.69
N GLY A 220 2.14 17.15 10.43
CA GLY A 220 0.70 17.40 10.41
C GLY A 220 -0.04 16.43 11.30
N PRO A 221 -1.31 16.71 11.61
CA PRO A 221 -2.15 15.79 12.33
C PRO A 221 -2.35 14.49 11.54
N VAL A 222 -2.60 13.41 12.26
CA VAL A 222 -3.02 12.12 11.72
C VAL A 222 -4.43 11.84 12.24
N GLY A 223 -5.35 11.46 11.37
CA GLY A 223 -6.73 11.22 11.79
C GLY A 223 -7.71 11.01 10.64
N LEU A 224 -8.98 10.86 11.01
CA LEU A 224 -10.06 10.47 10.11
C LEU A 224 -10.88 11.67 9.58
N GLU A 225 -10.51 12.89 9.89
CA GLU A 225 -11.13 14.03 9.22
C GLU A 225 -10.64 14.13 7.78
N ILE A 226 -11.56 14.32 6.84
CA ILE A 226 -11.28 14.25 5.40
C ILE A 226 -10.16 15.19 4.96
N ASN A 227 -10.13 16.40 5.48
CA ASN A 227 -9.08 17.38 5.19
C ASN A 227 -7.70 16.94 5.69
N VAL A 228 -7.65 16.24 6.84
CA VAL A 228 -6.42 15.66 7.40
C VAL A 228 -5.96 14.49 6.54
N ALA A 229 -6.86 13.55 6.22
CA ALA A 229 -6.57 12.41 5.37
C ALA A 229 -6.09 12.85 3.98
N GLN A 230 -6.74 13.84 3.37
CA GLN A 230 -6.37 14.41 2.09
C GLN A 230 -4.99 15.07 2.13
N GLY A 231 -4.71 15.88 3.15
CA GLY A 231 -3.39 16.52 3.29
C GLY A 231 -2.25 15.49 3.43
N ASN A 232 -2.48 14.43 4.20
CA ASN A 232 -1.52 13.32 4.33
C ASN A 232 -1.38 12.54 3.02
N HIS A 233 -2.48 12.26 2.34
CA HIS A 233 -2.49 11.61 1.03
C HIS A 233 -1.65 12.39 0.01
N ASP A 234 -1.88 13.68 -0.12
CA ASP A 234 -1.17 14.52 -1.09
C ASP A 234 0.34 14.58 -0.79
N ALA A 235 0.70 14.69 0.48
CA ALA A 235 2.10 14.69 0.89
C ALA A 235 2.77 13.33 0.62
N MET A 236 2.11 12.22 0.96
CA MET A 236 2.61 10.87 0.69
C MET A 236 2.69 10.56 -0.80
N ALA A 237 1.72 10.99 -1.61
CA ALA A 237 1.72 10.82 -3.05
C ALA A 237 2.93 11.53 -3.70
N ARG A 238 3.26 12.75 -3.27
CA ARG A 238 4.46 13.45 -3.74
C ARG A 238 5.75 12.72 -3.38
N LEU A 239 5.85 12.19 -2.15
CA LEU A 239 7.01 11.40 -1.74
C LEU A 239 7.11 10.09 -2.54
N LEU A 240 5.98 9.44 -2.80
CA LEU A 240 5.91 8.24 -3.63
C LEU A 240 6.40 8.49 -5.05
N VAL A 241 5.96 9.58 -5.70
CA VAL A 241 6.43 9.95 -7.04
C VAL A 241 7.96 10.07 -7.06
N MET A 242 8.55 10.72 -6.06
CA MET A 242 10.01 10.86 -5.96
C MET A 242 10.69 9.51 -5.66
N ALA A 243 10.10 8.66 -4.81
CA ALA A 243 10.63 7.31 -4.56
C ALA A 243 10.64 6.46 -5.84
N LEU A 244 9.59 6.55 -6.66
CA LEU A 244 9.49 5.88 -7.95
C LEU A 244 10.50 6.45 -8.97
N ALA A 245 10.66 7.77 -9.01
CA ALA A 245 11.66 8.43 -9.86
C ALA A 245 13.08 8.02 -9.49
N CYS A 246 13.37 7.85 -8.19
CA CYS A 246 14.64 7.35 -7.67
C CYS A 246 14.80 5.83 -7.74
N ASN A 247 13.84 5.10 -8.30
CA ASN A 247 13.79 3.62 -8.35
C ASN A 247 14.02 2.98 -6.97
N GLN A 248 13.56 3.63 -5.90
CA GLN A 248 13.66 3.10 -4.54
C GLN A 248 12.71 1.93 -4.32
N THR A 249 11.60 1.90 -5.03
CA THR A 249 10.65 0.79 -5.10
C THR A 249 10.08 0.67 -6.50
N ARG A 250 9.52 -0.50 -6.80
CA ARG A 250 8.70 -0.77 -7.99
C ARG A 250 7.27 -1.14 -7.65
N VAL A 251 6.99 -1.35 -6.36
CA VAL A 251 5.67 -1.76 -5.88
C VAL A 251 5.23 -0.84 -4.75
N PHE A 252 4.00 -0.37 -4.82
CA PHE A 252 3.42 0.42 -3.74
C PHE A 252 1.95 0.07 -3.52
N ASN A 253 1.47 0.42 -2.33
CA ASN A 253 0.07 0.39 -1.97
C ASN A 253 -0.28 1.66 -1.21
N MET A 254 -1.34 2.35 -1.65
CA MET A 254 -1.91 3.51 -0.98
C MET A 254 -3.35 3.23 -0.62
N ALA A 255 -3.70 3.36 0.65
CA ALA A 255 -5.07 3.31 1.14
C ALA A 255 -5.51 4.71 1.60
N PHE A 256 -6.47 5.29 0.90
CA PHE A 256 -7.02 6.61 1.24
C PHE A 256 -7.90 6.52 2.49
N ASN A 257 -8.73 5.49 2.57
CA ASN A 257 -9.59 5.20 3.71
C ASN A 257 -9.60 3.70 4.05
N ASN A 258 -10.27 3.33 5.14
CA ASN A 258 -10.46 1.93 5.52
C ASN A 258 -11.70 1.33 4.83
N ALA A 259 -11.91 0.02 4.98
CA ALA A 259 -12.99 -0.70 4.32
C ALA A 259 -14.41 -0.17 4.64
N LEU A 260 -14.58 0.44 5.81
CA LEU A 260 -15.84 1.05 6.25
C LEU A 260 -15.92 2.56 5.95
N SER A 261 -14.90 3.15 5.35
CA SER A 261 -14.80 4.60 5.16
C SER A 261 -15.15 5.40 6.42
N SER A 262 -14.34 5.21 7.47
CA SER A 262 -14.51 5.95 8.73
C SER A 262 -14.13 7.44 8.62
N LEU A 263 -13.85 7.93 7.42
CA LEU A 263 -13.62 9.35 7.18
C LEU A 263 -14.87 10.16 7.54
N ARG A 264 -14.64 11.37 8.01
CA ARG A 264 -15.72 12.30 8.41
C ARG A 264 -15.35 13.73 8.04
N ARG A 265 -16.35 14.57 7.88
CA ARG A 265 -16.17 16.02 7.74
C ARG A 265 -15.71 16.62 9.07
N PRO A 266 -14.93 17.70 9.06
CA PRO A 266 -14.53 18.40 10.26
C PRO A 266 -15.74 18.79 11.13
N GLY A 267 -15.63 18.56 12.44
CA GLY A 267 -16.65 18.96 13.40
C GLY A 267 -17.90 18.07 13.46
N THR A 268 -17.93 16.94 12.73
CA THR A 268 -19.04 15.97 12.82
C THR A 268 -18.58 14.62 13.33
N ALA A 269 -19.47 13.89 13.99
CA ALA A 269 -19.29 12.50 14.37
C ALA A 269 -19.71 11.51 13.27
N TYR A 270 -20.51 11.98 12.30
CA TYR A 270 -20.98 11.14 11.20
C TYR A 270 -19.83 10.81 10.25
N THR A 271 -19.63 9.50 10.03
CA THR A 271 -18.65 9.02 9.05
C THR A 271 -19.31 8.89 7.68
N HIS A 272 -18.50 8.84 6.64
CA HIS A 272 -18.98 8.51 5.28
C HIS A 272 -19.84 7.24 5.30
N HIS A 273 -19.39 6.18 5.95
CA HIS A 273 -20.16 4.93 6.08
C HIS A 273 -21.53 5.15 6.75
N THR A 274 -21.59 5.92 7.84
CA THR A 274 -22.86 6.23 8.50
C THR A 274 -23.81 6.97 7.56
N LEU A 275 -23.31 7.96 6.82
CA LEU A 275 -24.10 8.72 5.87
C LEU A 275 -24.66 7.83 4.74
N THR A 276 -23.88 6.90 4.20
CA THR A 276 -24.38 5.97 3.16
C THR A 276 -25.52 5.08 3.63
N HIS A 277 -25.72 4.90 4.93
CA HIS A 277 -26.83 4.13 5.50
C HIS A 277 -28.00 4.97 5.98
N GLU A 278 -27.75 6.16 6.51
CA GLU A 278 -28.73 6.94 7.26
C GLU A 278 -29.24 8.18 6.51
N GLU A 279 -28.46 8.71 5.56
CA GLU A 279 -28.88 9.87 4.79
C GLU A 279 -29.96 9.48 3.79
N ALA A 280 -31.06 10.27 3.76
CA ALA A 280 -32.11 10.09 2.77
C ALA A 280 -31.61 10.46 1.37
N VAL A 281 -31.99 9.67 0.37
CA VAL A 281 -31.72 9.98 -1.03
C VAL A 281 -32.42 11.27 -1.42
N ASP A 282 -31.68 12.25 -1.92
CA ASP A 282 -32.24 13.48 -2.45
C ASP A 282 -33.00 13.19 -3.76
N GLN A 283 -34.27 13.61 -3.82
CA GLN A 283 -35.15 13.31 -4.96
C GLN A 283 -34.71 14.02 -6.25
N LYS A 284 -33.98 15.10 -6.15
CA LYS A 284 -33.49 15.84 -7.32
C LYS A 284 -32.22 15.22 -7.89
N PHE A 285 -31.33 14.75 -7.01
CA PHE A 285 -30.03 14.21 -7.42
C PHE A 285 -30.05 12.69 -7.61
N GLY A 286 -30.96 11.97 -6.95
CA GLY A 286 -31.03 10.52 -7.01
C GLY A 286 -29.94 9.80 -6.19
N TYR A 287 -29.21 10.52 -5.32
CA TYR A 287 -28.18 9.99 -4.41
C TYR A 287 -28.17 10.78 -3.10
N GLN A 288 -27.30 10.36 -2.17
CA GLN A 288 -27.07 11.04 -0.88
C GLN A 288 -25.96 12.09 -1.03
N PRO A 289 -26.28 13.39 -1.07
CA PRO A 289 -25.30 14.43 -1.38
C PRO A 289 -24.29 14.71 -0.25
N GLU A 290 -24.57 14.27 0.97
CA GLU A 290 -23.67 14.42 2.10
C GLU A 290 -22.72 13.21 2.25
N ALA A 291 -23.13 12.03 1.75
CA ALA A 291 -22.31 10.82 1.72
C ALA A 291 -21.24 10.90 0.65
#